data_3c2f213e2add3a40a98efcfe02f709d0
#
_entry.id   3c2f213e2add3a40a98efcfe02f709d0
#
_cell.length_a   1.000
_cell.length_b   1.000
_cell.length_c   1.000
_cell.angle_alpha   90.00
_cell.angle_beta   90.00
_cell.angle_gamma   90.00
#
_symmetry.space_group_name_H-M   'P 1'
#
loop_
_entity.id
_entity.type
_entity.pdbx_description
1 polymer ?
#
loop_
_entity_poly.entity_id
_entity_poly.type
_entity_poly.pdbx_seq_one_letter_code
_entity_poly.pdbx_strand_id
1 'polypeptide(L)'
;MKKQIIQILHNLIGKGTKPDGNKANPEMPCASNTTKSDDALRDVSTVQVVDHKTFEKIVNESLRVGQDKGCLLVCNVDRCREINDIYGRDTGDAVLRHVESVLCGVFKECGCIGSHGGDRFELWLADISRDSAEEICKLTGIVNDRLLHPTGEIPPVSVSVGAAFSKEEDDSRSLGKRANKALYLVKEGGRCGCEVSL
;
A
#
# COMPACT_ATOMS: atom_id res chain seq x y z
N MET A 1 11.58 2.90 14.32
CA MET A 1 10.85 2.90 13.07
C MET A 1 11.23 3.95 12.04
N LYS A 2 11.52 5.22 12.39
CA LYS A 2 12.20 6.14 11.45
C LYS A 2 13.40 5.46 10.75
N LYS A 3 14.13 4.60 11.50
CA LYS A 3 15.19 3.74 10.95
C LYS A 3 14.68 2.67 9.96
N GLN A 4 13.47 2.15 10.13
CA GLN A 4 12.91 1.10 9.25
C GLN A 4 12.48 1.69 7.90
N ILE A 5 11.75 2.82 7.89
CA ILE A 5 11.38 3.48 6.63
C ILE A 5 12.60 3.98 5.89
N ILE A 6 13.57 4.58 6.59
CA ILE A 6 14.85 4.98 6.00
C ILE A 6 15.60 3.77 5.47
N GLN A 7 15.58 2.64 6.17
CA GLN A 7 16.21 1.39 5.72
C GLN A 7 15.51 0.83 4.47
N ILE A 8 14.17 0.91 4.42
CA ILE A 8 13.40 0.52 3.23
C ILE A 8 13.81 1.40 2.04
N LEU A 9 13.82 2.72 2.22
CA LEU A 9 14.26 3.67 1.19
C LEU A 9 15.70 3.38 0.73
N HIS A 10 16.62 3.16 1.66
CA HIS A 10 18.02 2.85 1.36
C HIS A 10 18.17 1.54 0.58
N ASN A 11 17.39 0.51 0.94
CA ASN A 11 17.42 -0.78 0.25
C ASN A 11 16.77 -0.72 -1.15
N LEU A 12 15.81 0.18 -1.37
CA LEU A 12 15.14 0.35 -2.65
C LEU A 12 15.93 1.26 -3.61
N ILE A 13 16.57 2.31 -3.10
CA ILE A 13 17.35 3.27 -3.89
C ILE A 13 18.77 2.73 -4.17
N GLY A 14 19.35 2.00 -3.23
CA GLY A 14 20.72 1.43 -3.35
C GLY A 14 20.85 0.25 -4.33
N LYS A 15 19.72 -0.27 -4.85
CA LYS A 15 19.70 -1.30 -5.93
C LYS A 15 19.45 -0.68 -7.30
N GLY A 16 20.05 0.47 -7.57
CA GLY A 16 20.11 1.06 -8.90
C GLY A 16 20.71 0.05 -9.89
N THR A 17 19.87 -0.40 -10.76
CA THR A 17 19.98 -1.42 -11.79
C THR A 17 21.25 -1.35 -12.63
N LYS A 18 22.04 -2.41 -12.63
CA LYS A 18 22.74 -2.85 -13.83
C LYS A 18 21.79 -3.73 -14.62
N PRO A 19 21.70 -3.59 -15.94
CA PRO A 19 20.92 -4.50 -16.77
C PRO A 19 21.76 -5.77 -16.99
N ASP A 20 21.42 -6.84 -16.32
CA ASP A 20 21.94 -8.15 -16.63
C ASP A 20 20.81 -9.09 -17.04
N GLY A 21 21.07 -9.70 -18.18
CA GLY A 21 20.15 -10.54 -18.93
C GLY A 21 19.74 -11.82 -18.23
N ASN A 22 18.58 -12.20 -18.62
CA ASN A 22 18.10 -13.57 -18.80
C ASN A 22 18.32 -14.57 -17.67
N LYS A 23 17.23 -14.83 -16.89
CA LYS A 23 16.92 -16.19 -16.45
C LYS A 23 15.49 -16.29 -15.86
N ALA A 24 14.82 -17.27 -16.39
CA ALA A 24 13.61 -17.99 -15.96
C ALA A 24 12.94 -17.58 -14.63
N ASN A 25 11.65 -17.36 -14.78
CA ASN A 25 10.61 -17.21 -13.79
C ASN A 25 10.49 -18.49 -12.92
N PRO A 26 10.52 -18.41 -11.60
CA PRO A 26 9.90 -19.42 -10.77
C PRO A 26 8.51 -18.96 -10.36
N GLU A 27 7.55 -19.77 -10.67
CA GLU A 27 6.16 -19.71 -10.28
C GLU A 27 6.02 -19.47 -8.76
N MET A 28 5.29 -18.43 -8.41
CA MET A 28 4.83 -18.22 -7.03
C MET A 28 3.40 -18.78 -6.90
N PRO A 29 3.16 -19.72 -6.00
CA PRO A 29 1.83 -20.25 -5.78
C PRO A 29 0.97 -19.24 -5.04
N CYS A 30 -0.13 -18.86 -5.66
CA CYS A 30 -1.25 -18.21 -5.02
C CYS A 30 -1.99 -19.25 -4.19
N ALA A 31 -1.88 -19.20 -2.87
CA ALA A 31 -2.55 -20.13 -1.98
C ALA A 31 -3.98 -19.67 -1.73
N SER A 32 -4.91 -20.39 -2.32
CA SER A 32 -6.29 -20.46 -1.86
C SER A 32 -6.44 -21.63 -0.87
N ASN A 33 -7.13 -21.34 0.22
CA ASN A 33 -7.88 -22.26 1.11
C ASN A 33 -7.18 -23.11 2.18
N THR A 34 -7.64 -22.76 3.39
CA THR A 34 -8.19 -23.62 4.47
C THR A 34 -7.27 -24.52 5.29
N THR A 35 -7.46 -24.28 6.57
CA THR A 35 -7.56 -25.14 7.75
C THR A 35 -6.32 -25.50 8.54
N LYS A 36 -6.42 -25.01 9.80
CA LYS A 36 -6.04 -25.62 11.09
C LYS A 36 -4.56 -25.81 11.43
N SER A 37 -4.28 -25.10 12.54
CA SER A 37 -3.34 -25.50 13.61
C SER A 37 -1.92 -25.83 13.20
N ASP A 38 -1.02 -24.86 13.42
CA ASP A 38 0.11 -25.12 14.30
C ASP A 38 0.76 -23.79 14.68
N ASP A 39 0.85 -23.61 16.00
CA ASP A 39 1.54 -22.54 16.70
C ASP A 39 3.05 -22.80 16.57
N ALA A 40 3.71 -22.17 15.59
CA ALA A 40 5.17 -22.13 15.51
C ALA A 40 5.64 -21.00 14.61
N LEU A 41 6.27 -19.98 15.23
CA LEU A 41 7.17 -19.03 14.60
C LEU A 41 6.60 -18.28 13.37
N ARG A 42 5.75 -17.30 13.63
CA ARG A 42 5.44 -16.28 12.63
C ARG A 42 6.70 -15.47 12.36
N ASP A 43 7.29 -15.77 11.22
CA ASP A 43 8.28 -14.89 10.59
C ASP A 43 7.60 -13.54 10.31
N VAL A 44 8.03 -12.50 11.03
CA VAL A 44 7.38 -11.19 11.16
C VAL A 44 7.58 -10.32 9.90
N SER A 45 7.85 -10.90 8.73
CA SER A 45 8.29 -10.15 7.55
C SER A 45 7.34 -10.12 6.36
N THR A 46 6.08 -10.56 6.52
CA THR A 46 5.14 -10.57 5.40
C THR A 46 3.94 -9.66 5.69
N VAL A 47 3.77 -8.60 4.89
CA VAL A 47 2.55 -7.78 4.90
C VAL A 47 1.35 -8.67 4.62
N GLN A 48 0.37 -8.65 5.51
CA GLN A 48 -0.89 -9.37 5.33
C GLN A 48 -1.89 -8.49 4.58
N VAL A 49 -2.41 -9.00 3.47
CA VAL A 49 -3.57 -8.41 2.82
C VAL A 49 -4.82 -9.01 3.46
N VAL A 50 -5.69 -8.16 3.99
CA VAL A 50 -6.89 -8.56 4.72
C VAL A 50 -8.12 -7.88 4.13
N ASP A 51 -9.31 -8.41 4.41
CA ASP A 51 -10.56 -7.74 4.09
C ASP A 51 -10.74 -6.47 4.93
N HIS A 52 -11.59 -5.55 4.45
CA HIS A 52 -11.84 -4.25 5.08
C HIS A 52 -12.28 -4.36 6.55
N LYS A 53 -13.14 -5.31 6.92
CA LYS A 53 -13.62 -5.45 8.31
C LYS A 53 -12.50 -5.89 9.25
N THR A 54 -11.63 -6.78 8.77
CA THR A 54 -10.44 -7.22 9.50
C THR A 54 -9.45 -6.07 9.64
N PHE A 55 -9.27 -5.30 8.57
CA PHE A 55 -8.42 -4.11 8.57
C PHE A 55 -8.89 -3.07 9.60
N GLU A 56 -10.19 -2.70 9.60
CA GLU A 56 -10.75 -1.78 10.60
C GLU A 56 -10.52 -2.25 12.04
N LYS A 57 -10.66 -3.55 12.31
CA LYS A 57 -10.39 -4.12 13.64
C LYS A 57 -8.93 -3.95 14.04
N ILE A 58 -8.00 -4.24 13.12
CA ILE A 58 -6.55 -4.09 13.37
C ILE A 58 -6.21 -2.64 13.67
N VAL A 59 -6.71 -1.68 12.88
CA VAL A 59 -6.47 -0.24 13.10
C VAL A 59 -7.04 0.20 14.45
N ASN A 60 -8.31 -0.13 14.74
CA ASN A 60 -8.94 0.27 16.01
C ASN A 60 -8.24 -0.35 17.24
N GLU A 61 -7.79 -1.60 17.15
CA GLU A 61 -7.06 -2.24 18.24
C GLU A 61 -5.67 -1.59 18.40
N SER A 62 -4.98 -1.29 17.31
CA SER A 62 -3.70 -0.57 17.33
C SER A 62 -3.83 0.81 18.00
N LEU A 63 -4.90 1.55 17.71
CA LEU A 63 -5.18 2.84 18.32
C LEU A 63 -5.52 2.71 19.82
N ARG A 64 -6.24 1.65 20.22
CA ARG A 64 -6.64 1.41 21.63
C ARG A 64 -5.49 1.05 22.56
N VAL A 65 -4.50 0.33 22.07
CA VAL A 65 -3.37 -0.17 22.89
C VAL A 65 -2.37 0.95 23.23
N GLY A 66 -2.72 2.22 22.95
CA GLY A 66 -1.89 3.39 23.31
C GLY A 66 -0.72 3.61 22.35
N GLN A 67 -0.78 3.00 21.20
CA GLN A 67 0.09 3.34 20.08
C GLN A 67 -0.56 4.47 19.27
N ASP A 68 -0.67 5.65 19.90
CA ASP A 68 -1.17 6.89 19.27
C ASP A 68 -0.32 7.37 18.09
N LYS A 69 0.55 6.51 17.58
CA LYS A 69 1.53 6.83 16.55
C LYS A 69 1.37 5.89 15.38
N GLY A 70 0.49 6.25 14.48
CA GLY A 70 0.31 5.53 13.24
C GLY A 70 -0.12 6.46 12.13
N CYS A 71 -0.08 5.95 10.91
CA CYS A 71 -0.56 6.65 9.74
C CYS A 71 -1.43 5.72 8.90
N LEU A 72 -2.63 6.17 8.58
CA LEU A 72 -3.52 5.49 7.63
C LEU A 72 -3.31 6.10 6.26
N LEU A 73 -2.99 5.26 5.28
CA LEU A 73 -2.96 5.62 3.88
C LEU A 73 -4.19 5.05 3.18
N VAL A 74 -4.83 5.88 2.38
CA VAL A 74 -5.90 5.46 1.47
C VAL A 74 -5.37 5.62 0.06
N CYS A 75 -5.24 4.51 -0.64
CA CYS A 75 -4.72 4.41 -2.00
C CYS A 75 -5.87 4.10 -2.96
N ASN A 76 -5.93 4.79 -4.08
CA ASN A 76 -6.88 4.51 -5.15
C ASN A 76 -6.15 4.44 -6.49
N VAL A 77 -6.43 3.39 -7.26
CA VAL A 77 -5.87 3.20 -8.60
C VAL A 77 -6.50 4.21 -9.55
N ASP A 78 -5.65 5.01 -10.19
CA ASP A 78 -6.11 6.06 -11.07
C ASP A 78 -6.65 5.46 -12.38
N ARG A 79 -7.79 6.02 -12.85
CA ARG A 79 -8.41 5.67 -14.14
C ARG A 79 -8.70 4.17 -14.32
N CYS A 80 -8.91 3.42 -13.24
CA CYS A 80 -9.17 1.98 -13.29
C CYS A 80 -10.35 1.63 -14.22
N ARG A 81 -11.39 2.48 -14.27
CA ARG A 81 -12.52 2.30 -15.19
C ARG A 81 -12.10 2.42 -16.64
N GLU A 82 -11.27 3.40 -16.99
CA GLU A 82 -10.75 3.58 -18.36
C GLU A 82 -9.94 2.36 -18.80
N ILE A 83 -9.15 1.76 -17.90
CA ILE A 83 -8.41 0.53 -18.15
C ILE A 83 -9.38 -0.62 -18.48
N ASN A 84 -10.44 -0.78 -17.69
CA ASN A 84 -11.46 -1.81 -17.95
C ASN A 84 -12.16 -1.60 -19.29
N ASP A 85 -12.45 -0.34 -19.65
CA ASP A 85 -13.15 0.00 -20.87
C ASP A 85 -12.28 -0.22 -22.13
N ILE A 86 -10.97 0.01 -22.02
CA ILE A 86 -10.02 -0.13 -23.16
C ILE A 86 -9.51 -1.57 -23.29
N TYR A 87 -9.13 -2.19 -22.17
CA TYR A 87 -8.39 -3.47 -22.18
C TYR A 87 -9.23 -4.66 -21.70
N GLY A 88 -10.45 -4.41 -21.23
CA GLY A 88 -11.32 -5.44 -20.66
C GLY A 88 -11.09 -5.70 -19.17
N ARG A 89 -12.07 -6.36 -18.54
CA ARG A 89 -12.07 -6.61 -17.09
C ARG A 89 -10.94 -7.52 -16.64
N ASP A 90 -10.59 -8.54 -17.42
CA ASP A 90 -9.51 -9.47 -17.07
C ASP A 90 -8.17 -8.75 -16.93
N THR A 91 -7.91 -7.78 -17.83
CA THR A 91 -6.72 -6.91 -17.75
C THR A 91 -6.80 -5.98 -16.55
N GLY A 92 -7.98 -5.39 -16.28
CA GLY A 92 -8.17 -4.58 -15.08
C GLY A 92 -7.91 -5.35 -13.79
N ASP A 93 -8.38 -6.60 -13.70
CA ASP A 93 -8.10 -7.47 -12.56
C ASP A 93 -6.61 -7.81 -12.45
N ALA A 94 -5.91 -8.00 -13.57
CA ALA A 94 -4.46 -8.19 -13.59
C ALA A 94 -3.72 -6.93 -13.09
N VAL A 95 -4.17 -5.74 -13.49
CA VAL A 95 -3.66 -4.45 -13.00
C VAL A 95 -3.85 -4.34 -11.49
N LEU A 96 -5.03 -4.65 -10.95
CA LEU A 96 -5.28 -4.58 -9.51
C LEU A 96 -4.38 -5.52 -8.71
N ARG A 97 -4.18 -6.76 -9.20
CA ARG A 97 -3.22 -7.71 -8.59
C ARG A 97 -1.78 -7.20 -8.65
N HIS A 98 -1.39 -6.55 -9.75
CA HIS A 98 -0.07 -5.94 -9.87
C HIS A 98 0.12 -4.79 -8.89
N VAL A 99 -0.86 -3.90 -8.77
CA VAL A 99 -0.85 -2.81 -7.78
C VAL A 99 -0.72 -3.36 -6.36
N GLU A 100 -1.51 -4.37 -5.99
CA GLU A 100 -1.41 -5.04 -4.69
C GLU A 100 0.00 -5.58 -4.43
N SER A 101 0.58 -6.29 -5.41
CA SER A 101 1.94 -6.82 -5.32
C SER A 101 2.99 -5.73 -5.13
N VAL A 102 2.87 -4.61 -5.85
CA VAL A 102 3.80 -3.47 -5.71
C VAL A 102 3.67 -2.82 -4.34
N LEU A 103 2.43 -2.59 -3.87
CA LEU A 103 2.17 -2.05 -2.52
C LEU A 103 2.76 -2.96 -1.44
N CYS A 104 2.52 -4.28 -1.52
CA CYS A 104 3.10 -5.25 -0.60
C CYS A 104 4.63 -5.22 -0.63
N GLY A 105 5.22 -5.11 -1.82
CA GLY A 105 6.68 -5.08 -1.97
C GLY A 105 7.33 -3.81 -1.45
N VAL A 106 6.66 -2.64 -1.56
CA VAL A 106 7.18 -1.36 -1.08
C VAL A 106 6.94 -1.19 0.42
N PHE A 107 5.75 -1.56 0.91
CA PHE A 107 5.34 -1.36 2.31
C PHE A 107 5.46 -2.63 3.17
N LYS A 108 6.26 -3.62 2.77
CA LYS A 108 6.36 -4.95 3.39
C LYS A 108 6.67 -4.97 4.89
N GLU A 109 7.29 -3.90 5.41
CA GLU A 109 7.68 -3.81 6.83
C GLU A 109 6.78 -2.85 7.62
N CYS A 110 5.69 -2.37 7.02
CA CYS A 110 4.96 -1.22 7.55
C CYS A 110 3.60 -1.55 8.18
N GLY A 111 3.17 -2.81 8.23
CA GLY A 111 1.90 -3.15 8.88
C GLY A 111 0.99 -4.05 8.04
N CYS A 112 -0.29 -3.70 7.89
CA CYS A 112 -1.24 -4.48 7.10
C CYS A 112 -1.83 -3.66 5.95
N ILE A 113 -2.30 -4.36 4.93
CA ILE A 113 -3.01 -3.79 3.78
C ILE A 113 -4.45 -4.31 3.81
N GLY A 114 -5.41 -3.40 3.79
CA GLY A 114 -6.83 -3.70 3.62
C GLY A 114 -7.23 -3.56 2.16
N SER A 115 -7.89 -4.58 1.62
CA SER A 115 -8.53 -4.50 0.31
C SER A 115 -10.04 -4.30 0.48
N HIS A 116 -10.58 -3.29 -0.20
CA HIS A 116 -12.03 -3.03 -0.24
C HIS A 116 -12.72 -3.74 -1.41
N GLY A 117 -11.95 -4.47 -2.22
CA GLY A 117 -12.36 -4.88 -3.54
C GLY A 117 -12.30 -3.72 -4.55
N GLY A 118 -11.94 -4.02 -5.79
CA GLY A 118 -11.78 -3.00 -6.84
C GLY A 118 -10.51 -2.15 -6.66
N ASP A 119 -10.63 -0.88 -6.96
CA ASP A 119 -9.50 0.06 -7.14
C ASP A 119 -9.00 0.72 -5.85
N ARG A 120 -9.48 0.29 -4.67
CA ARG A 120 -9.18 0.91 -3.38
C ARG A 120 -8.43 -0.02 -2.44
N PHE A 121 -7.31 0.46 -1.93
CA PHE A 121 -6.50 -0.18 -0.89
C PHE A 121 -6.33 0.77 0.30
N GLU A 122 -6.20 0.22 1.48
CA GLU A 122 -5.87 0.95 2.70
C GLU A 122 -4.63 0.32 3.34
N LEU A 123 -3.72 1.15 3.87
CA LEU A 123 -2.50 0.67 4.53
C LEU A 123 -2.42 1.31 5.92
N TRP A 124 -2.15 0.49 6.93
CA TRP A 124 -1.89 0.95 8.27
C TRP A 124 -0.41 0.85 8.58
N LEU A 125 0.22 2.00 8.83
CA LEU A 125 1.60 2.11 9.26
C LEU A 125 1.61 2.36 10.77
N ALA A 126 1.83 1.31 11.56
CA ALA A 126 1.88 1.44 13.00
C ALA A 126 3.19 2.12 13.45
N ASP A 127 3.15 2.79 14.61
CA ASP A 127 4.32 3.32 15.32
C ASP A 127 5.18 4.32 14.51
N ILE A 128 4.53 5.11 13.65
CA ILE A 128 5.15 6.12 12.80
C ILE A 128 4.72 7.53 13.23
N SER A 129 5.66 8.47 13.22
CA SER A 129 5.42 9.88 13.59
C SER A 129 5.22 10.78 12.38
N ARG A 130 4.66 11.97 12.62
CA ARG A 130 4.42 12.99 11.59
C ARG A 130 5.67 13.45 10.84
N ASP A 131 6.84 13.34 11.48
CA ASP A 131 8.12 13.65 10.83
C ASP A 131 8.43 12.75 9.63
N SER A 132 7.69 11.65 9.47
CA SER A 132 7.85 10.71 8.36
C SER A 132 6.92 11.00 7.17
N ALA A 133 6.26 12.16 7.15
CA ALA A 133 5.33 12.52 6.08
C ALA A 133 6.02 12.55 4.70
N GLU A 134 7.22 13.14 4.65
CA GLU A 134 8.02 13.20 3.42
C GLU A 134 8.44 11.80 2.94
N GLU A 135 8.82 10.94 3.85
CA GLU A 135 9.20 9.55 3.54
C GLU A 135 8.03 8.74 2.99
N ILE A 136 6.82 8.95 3.50
CA ILE A 136 5.59 8.31 2.97
C ILE A 136 5.37 8.75 1.52
N CYS A 137 5.49 10.05 1.23
CA CYS A 137 5.36 10.55 -0.13
C CYS A 137 6.45 10.02 -1.06
N LYS A 138 7.69 9.86 -0.59
CA LYS A 138 8.78 9.23 -1.35
C LYS A 138 8.48 7.76 -1.66
N LEU A 139 7.95 7.00 -0.69
CA LEU A 139 7.54 5.60 -0.92
C LEU A 139 6.40 5.52 -1.93
N THR A 140 5.43 6.42 -1.88
CA THR A 140 4.37 6.51 -2.90
C THR A 140 4.95 6.83 -4.28
N GLY A 141 5.95 7.69 -4.37
CA GLY A 141 6.69 7.95 -5.62
C GLY A 141 7.32 6.69 -6.19
N ILE A 142 7.94 5.84 -5.35
CA ILE A 142 8.51 4.54 -5.76
C ILE A 142 7.41 3.57 -6.25
N VAL A 143 6.25 3.56 -5.58
CA VAL A 143 5.09 2.78 -6.05
C VAL A 143 4.70 3.22 -7.45
N ASN A 144 4.49 4.51 -7.65
CA ASN A 144 4.08 5.06 -8.95
C ASN A 144 5.13 4.83 -10.05
N ASP A 145 6.42 4.97 -9.74
CA ASP A 145 7.49 4.66 -10.70
C ASP A 145 7.41 3.20 -11.19
N ARG A 146 7.21 2.25 -10.29
CA ARG A 146 7.06 0.84 -10.64
C ARG A 146 5.78 0.54 -11.44
N LEU A 147 4.69 1.21 -11.12
CA LEU A 147 3.40 1.03 -11.78
C LEU A 147 3.34 1.69 -13.16
N LEU A 148 4.09 2.77 -13.36
CA LEU A 148 4.20 3.46 -14.66
C LEU A 148 5.17 2.75 -15.62
N HIS A 149 6.08 1.91 -15.07
CA HIS A 149 7.05 1.14 -15.84
C HIS A 149 6.91 -0.36 -15.53
N PRO A 150 5.73 -0.97 -15.78
CA PRO A 150 5.51 -2.38 -15.46
C PRO A 150 6.34 -3.29 -16.37
N THR A 151 6.71 -4.45 -15.86
CA THR A 151 7.30 -5.51 -16.67
C THR A 151 6.20 -6.40 -17.24
N GLY A 152 6.24 -6.71 -18.53
CA GLY A 152 5.25 -7.56 -19.21
C GLY A 152 4.13 -6.79 -19.90
N GLU A 153 2.98 -7.44 -20.08
CA GLU A 153 1.84 -6.93 -20.88
C GLU A 153 0.82 -6.11 -20.07
N ILE A 154 1.13 -5.79 -18.81
CA ILE A 154 0.24 -5.00 -17.96
C ILE A 154 0.32 -3.52 -18.40
N PRO A 155 -0.81 -2.85 -18.67
CA PRO A 155 -0.77 -1.44 -19.02
C PRO A 155 -0.26 -0.59 -17.83
N PRO A 156 0.49 0.50 -18.10
CA PRO A 156 0.94 1.41 -17.07
C PRO A 156 -0.25 2.05 -16.36
N VAL A 157 -0.12 2.18 -15.03
CA VAL A 157 -1.13 2.75 -14.16
C VAL A 157 -0.45 3.57 -13.07
N SER A 158 -1.17 4.48 -12.44
CA SER A 158 -0.72 5.18 -11.25
C SER A 158 -1.70 5.00 -10.09
N VAL A 159 -1.25 5.37 -8.91
CA VAL A 159 -2.10 5.47 -7.73
C VAL A 159 -2.04 6.87 -7.15
N SER A 160 -3.18 7.32 -6.64
CA SER A 160 -3.29 8.50 -5.79
C SER A 160 -3.40 8.06 -4.34
N VAL A 161 -2.65 8.69 -3.45
CA VAL A 161 -2.59 8.32 -2.02
C VAL A 161 -2.90 9.53 -1.16
N GLY A 162 -3.88 9.39 -0.26
CA GLY A 162 -4.11 10.31 0.83
C GLY A 162 -3.73 9.65 2.14
N ALA A 163 -2.94 10.34 2.95
CA ALA A 163 -2.48 9.83 4.23
C ALA A 163 -2.96 10.72 5.38
N ALA A 164 -3.17 10.12 6.56
CA ALA A 164 -3.48 10.85 7.78
C ALA A 164 -2.79 10.20 8.98
N PHE A 165 -2.08 11.01 9.76
CA PHE A 165 -1.53 10.58 11.04
C PHE A 165 -2.60 10.51 12.11
N SER A 166 -2.51 9.51 12.98
CA SER A 166 -3.40 9.35 14.12
C SER A 166 -3.27 10.53 15.09
N LYS A 167 -4.38 10.83 15.76
CA LYS A 167 -4.50 11.81 16.84
C LYS A 167 -5.13 11.11 18.04
N GLU A 168 -4.97 11.69 19.19
CA GLU A 168 -5.72 11.31 20.38
C GLU A 168 -7.22 11.25 20.07
N GLU A 169 -7.92 10.23 20.55
CA GLU A 169 -9.34 9.97 20.30
C GLU A 169 -9.75 9.55 18.88
N ASP A 170 -8.80 9.32 17.95
CA ASP A 170 -9.15 8.79 16.65
C ASP A 170 -9.65 7.32 16.72
N ASP A 171 -10.59 7.01 15.85
CA ASP A 171 -10.94 5.67 15.41
C ASP A 171 -10.61 5.49 13.93
N SER A 172 -10.74 4.28 13.40
CA SER A 172 -10.48 4.00 11.98
C SER A 172 -11.32 4.87 11.05
N ARG A 173 -12.54 5.23 11.48
CA ARG A 173 -13.48 6.03 10.68
C ARG A 173 -13.08 7.50 10.60
N SER A 174 -12.72 8.12 11.74
CA SER A 174 -12.28 9.53 11.80
C SER A 174 -10.97 9.72 11.04
N LEU A 175 -10.04 8.80 11.24
CA LEU A 175 -8.77 8.74 10.55
C LEU A 175 -8.96 8.56 9.03
N GLY A 176 -9.82 7.61 8.62
CA GLY A 176 -10.19 7.38 7.24
C GLY A 176 -10.81 8.59 6.55
N LYS A 177 -11.64 9.38 7.24
CA LYS A 177 -12.20 10.63 6.69
C LYS A 177 -11.09 11.64 6.36
N ARG A 178 -10.08 11.78 7.24
CA ARG A 178 -8.96 12.70 7.00
C ARG A 178 -8.07 12.24 5.86
N ALA A 179 -7.75 10.95 5.79
CA ALA A 179 -6.99 10.37 4.69
C ALA A 179 -7.74 10.50 3.35
N ASN A 180 -9.06 10.29 3.34
CA ASN A 180 -9.87 10.48 2.13
C ASN A 180 -9.91 11.94 1.67
N LYS A 181 -9.94 12.91 2.61
CA LYS A 181 -9.85 14.33 2.25
C LYS A 181 -8.50 14.65 1.59
N ALA A 182 -7.42 14.12 2.11
CA ALA A 182 -6.10 14.26 1.49
C ALA A 182 -6.06 13.59 0.09
N LEU A 183 -6.59 12.38 -0.05
CA LEU A 183 -6.72 11.70 -1.36
C LEU A 183 -7.51 12.55 -2.38
N TYR A 184 -8.58 13.20 -1.94
CA TYR A 184 -9.35 14.08 -2.82
C TYR A 184 -8.47 15.22 -3.38
N LEU A 185 -7.64 15.85 -2.54
CA LEU A 185 -6.72 16.90 -2.99
C LEU A 185 -5.71 16.40 -4.03
N VAL A 186 -5.17 15.19 -3.87
CA VAL A 186 -4.31 14.57 -4.89
C VAL A 186 -5.04 14.41 -6.22
N LYS A 187 -6.31 13.94 -6.18
CA LYS A 187 -7.11 13.75 -7.39
C LYS A 187 -7.42 15.06 -8.11
N GLU A 188 -7.71 16.13 -7.37
CA GLU A 188 -7.90 17.48 -7.91
C GLU A 188 -6.61 18.06 -8.48
N GLY A 189 -5.46 17.77 -7.86
CA GLY A 189 -4.14 18.24 -8.29
C GLY A 189 -3.55 17.51 -9.51
N GLY A 190 -4.29 16.56 -10.10
CA GLY A 190 -3.84 15.85 -11.32
C GLY A 190 -3.56 14.37 -11.13
N ARG A 191 -3.79 13.80 -9.95
CA ARG A 191 -3.53 12.38 -9.60
C ARG A 191 -2.05 12.03 -9.50
N CYS A 192 -1.74 10.73 -9.39
CA CYS A 192 -0.36 10.20 -9.38
C CYS A 192 0.52 10.86 -8.32
N GLY A 193 0.07 10.88 -7.06
CA GLY A 193 0.80 11.57 -6.00
C GLY A 193 0.35 11.18 -4.59
N CYS A 194 0.88 11.90 -3.62
CA CYS A 194 0.59 11.72 -2.20
C CYS A 194 0.31 13.07 -1.53
N GLU A 195 -0.72 13.11 -0.72
CA GLU A 195 -1.02 14.23 0.18
C GLU A 195 -1.15 13.71 1.61
N VAL A 196 -0.61 14.44 2.57
CA VAL A 196 -0.60 14.02 3.98
C VAL A 196 -1.34 15.04 4.84
N SER A 197 -2.41 14.59 5.51
CA SER A 197 -3.10 15.36 6.55
C SER A 197 -2.35 15.23 7.88
N LEU A 198 -1.77 16.30 8.34
CA LEU A 198 -1.07 16.42 9.63
C LEU A 198 -2.02 16.65 10.81
#